data_8658cc9baefe95c7f4e2fca84a5acf91
#
_entry.id   8658cc9baefe95c7f4e2fca84a5acf91
#
_cell.length_a   1.000
_cell.length_b   1.000
_cell.length_c   1.000
_cell.angle_alpha   90.00
_cell.angle_beta   90.00
_cell.angle_gamma   90.00
#
_symmetry.space_group_name_H-M   'P 1'
#
loop_
_entity.id
_entity.type
_entity.pdbx_description
1 polymer ?
#
loop_
_entity_poly.entity_id
_entity_poly.type
_entity_poly.pdbx_seq_one_letter_code
_entity_poly.pdbx_strand_id
1 'polypeptide(L)'
;MYHILVVDDESRIRALIRKYAEFEGHTVTEAGDGMEAVNLCRTQTFDLIIMDIMMPKMDGVQATMRIRSEKNIPIIMLSAK
;
A
#
# COMPACT_ATOMS: atom_id res chain seq x y z
N MET A 1 14.35 -10.25 -0.82
CA MET A 1 13.99 -8.86 -1.07
C MET A 1 12.61 -8.79 -1.70
N TYR A 2 11.74 -7.93 -1.15
CA TYR A 2 10.38 -7.77 -1.66
C TYR A 2 10.19 -6.36 -2.19
N HIS A 3 9.27 -6.21 -3.14
CA HIS A 3 8.80 -4.92 -3.60
C HIS A 3 7.47 -4.65 -2.90
N ILE A 4 7.45 -3.67 -1.99
CA ILE A 4 6.32 -3.40 -1.10
C ILE A 4 5.64 -2.10 -1.50
N LEU A 5 4.31 -2.13 -1.62
CA LEU A 5 3.53 -0.92 -1.80
C LEU A 5 2.98 -0.50 -0.44
N VAL A 6 3.26 0.74 -0.04
CA VAL A 6 2.77 1.31 1.21
C VAL A 6 1.74 2.38 0.88
N VAL A 7 0.52 2.20 1.37
CA VAL A 7 -0.61 3.08 1.08
C VAL A 7 -1.12 3.71 2.37
N ASP A 8 -0.97 5.01 2.49
CA ASP A 8 -1.42 5.79 3.65
C ASP A 8 -1.52 7.24 3.19
N ASP A 9 -2.53 7.97 3.67
CA ASP A 9 -2.68 9.38 3.30
C ASP A 9 -1.70 10.30 4.05
N GLU A 10 -1.04 9.78 5.09
CA GLU A 10 -0.03 10.54 5.83
C GLU A 10 1.38 10.20 5.34
N SER A 11 2.05 11.19 4.75
CA SER A 11 3.38 10.98 4.20
C SER A 11 4.41 10.57 5.27
N ARG A 12 4.23 11.03 6.52
CA ARG A 12 5.15 10.67 7.60
C ARG A 12 5.05 9.19 7.95
N ILE A 13 3.85 8.63 7.91
CA ILE A 13 3.65 7.19 8.17
C ILE A 13 4.30 6.38 7.04
N ARG A 14 4.07 6.80 5.79
CA ARG A 14 4.70 6.12 4.66
C ARG A 14 6.23 6.15 4.75
N ALA A 15 6.78 7.31 5.10
CA ALA A 15 8.24 7.46 5.21
C ALA A 15 8.81 6.57 6.31
N LEU A 16 8.11 6.44 7.43
CA LEU A 16 8.54 5.59 8.54
C LEU A 16 8.56 4.12 8.13
N ILE A 17 7.50 3.66 7.49
CA ILE A 17 7.42 2.27 7.04
C ILE A 17 8.49 1.99 5.98
N ARG A 18 8.68 2.93 5.05
CA ARG A 18 9.72 2.82 4.03
C ARG A 18 11.10 2.64 4.67
N LYS A 19 11.38 3.47 5.68
CA LYS A 19 12.69 3.43 6.34
C LYS A 19 12.97 2.04 6.90
N TYR A 20 12.02 1.46 7.60
CA TYR A 20 12.20 0.13 8.17
C TYR A 20 12.27 -0.95 7.11
N ALA A 21 11.43 -0.88 6.09
CA ALA A 21 11.44 -1.88 5.02
C ALA A 21 12.75 -1.85 4.24
N GLU A 22 13.24 -0.64 3.93
CA GLU A 22 14.51 -0.51 3.21
C GLU A 22 15.69 -0.97 4.05
N PHE A 23 15.62 -0.72 5.36
CA PHE A 23 16.64 -1.22 6.28
C PHE A 23 16.73 -2.74 6.24
N GLU A 24 15.60 -3.43 6.04
CA GLU A 24 15.55 -4.88 5.94
C GLU A 24 15.84 -5.39 4.51
N GLY A 25 16.21 -4.50 3.60
CA GLY A 25 16.60 -4.88 2.25
C GLY A 25 15.48 -4.94 1.23
N HIS A 26 14.31 -4.38 1.56
CA HIS A 26 13.18 -4.36 0.62
C HIS A 26 13.13 -3.04 -0.14
N THR A 27 12.45 -3.03 -1.29
CA THR A 27 12.18 -1.80 -2.01
C THR A 27 10.74 -1.37 -1.75
N VAL A 28 10.49 -0.06 -1.72
CA VAL A 28 9.18 0.48 -1.36
C VAL A 28 8.72 1.49 -2.41
N THR A 29 7.45 1.37 -2.79
CA THR A 29 6.73 2.38 -3.55
C THR A 29 5.62 2.90 -2.66
N GLU A 30 5.34 4.19 -2.69
CA GLU A 30 4.35 4.82 -1.84
C GLU A 30 3.14 5.28 -2.65
N ALA A 31 1.96 5.16 -2.05
CA ALA A 31 0.73 5.71 -2.59
C ALA A 31 0.04 6.52 -1.50
N GLY A 32 -0.48 7.69 -1.85
CA GLY A 32 -1.12 8.59 -0.89
C GLY A 32 -2.63 8.40 -0.78
N ASP A 33 -3.22 7.57 -1.65
CA ASP A 33 -4.65 7.28 -1.60
C ASP A 33 -4.94 5.96 -2.30
N GLY A 34 -6.19 5.50 -2.16
CA GLY A 34 -6.60 4.21 -2.70
C GLY A 34 -6.57 4.14 -4.22
N MET A 35 -6.92 5.23 -4.89
CA MET A 35 -6.93 5.25 -6.36
C MET A 35 -5.53 5.15 -6.93
N GLU A 36 -4.59 5.85 -6.32
CA GLU A 36 -3.19 5.76 -6.70
C GLU A 36 -2.68 4.33 -6.52
N ALA A 37 -3.05 3.69 -5.40
CA ALA A 37 -2.67 2.31 -5.13
C ALA A 37 -3.20 1.37 -6.22
N VAL A 38 -4.47 1.53 -6.60
CA VAL A 38 -5.07 0.71 -7.64
C VAL A 38 -4.31 0.88 -8.97
N ASN A 39 -4.02 2.12 -9.33
CA ASN A 39 -3.31 2.41 -10.58
C ASN A 39 -1.89 1.85 -10.57
N LEU A 40 -1.18 1.98 -9.44
CA LEU A 40 0.17 1.44 -9.33
C LEU A 40 0.19 -0.08 -9.45
N CYS A 41 -0.82 -0.76 -8.89
CA CYS A 41 -0.91 -2.22 -9.01
C CYS A 41 -1.16 -2.67 -10.45
N ARG A 42 -1.71 -1.80 -11.28
CA ARG A 42 -1.92 -2.12 -12.70
C ARG A 42 -0.65 -1.98 -13.52
N THR A 43 0.27 -1.13 -13.08
CA THR A 43 1.49 -0.82 -13.84
C THR A 43 2.74 -1.47 -13.28
N GLN A 44 2.72 -1.90 -12.02
CA GLN A 44 3.88 -2.51 -11.35
C GLN A 44 3.45 -3.77 -10.63
N THR A 45 4.43 -4.62 -10.35
CA THR A 45 4.22 -5.86 -9.60
C THR A 45 4.72 -5.65 -8.16
N PHE A 46 3.87 -5.97 -7.19
CA PHE A 46 4.22 -5.89 -5.78
C PHE A 46 4.11 -7.25 -5.13
N ASP A 47 5.00 -7.52 -4.18
CA ASP A 47 4.99 -8.77 -3.41
C ASP A 47 4.08 -8.66 -2.19
N LEU A 48 3.87 -7.44 -1.71
CA LEU A 48 3.10 -7.17 -0.49
C LEU A 48 2.58 -5.75 -0.55
N ILE A 49 1.36 -5.55 -0.04
CA ILE A 49 0.78 -4.22 0.12
C ILE A 49 0.49 -4.00 1.59
N ILE A 50 0.92 -2.85 2.12
CA ILE A 50 0.53 -2.38 3.45
C ILE A 50 -0.48 -1.27 3.23
N MET A 51 -1.71 -1.48 3.68
CA MET A 51 -2.85 -0.63 3.34
C MET A 51 -3.47 -0.02 4.57
N ASP A 52 -3.52 1.31 4.63
CA ASP A 52 -4.27 2.01 5.67
C ASP A 52 -5.76 1.89 5.38
N ILE A 53 -6.56 1.57 6.40
CA ILE A 53 -8.01 1.45 6.27
C ILE A 53 -8.66 2.83 6.16
N MET A 54 -8.23 3.77 7.00
CA MET A 54 -8.87 5.08 7.13
C MET A 54 -8.23 6.10 6.21
N MET A 55 -8.76 6.21 5.00
CA MET A 55 -8.32 7.21 4.03
C MET A 55 -9.53 7.94 3.44
N PRO A 56 -9.37 9.22 3.06
CA PRO A 56 -10.45 9.96 2.41
C PRO A 56 -10.73 9.39 1.02
N LYS A 57 -11.94 9.63 0.52
CA LYS A 57 -12.41 9.21 -0.81
C LYS A 57 -12.57 7.71 -0.91
N MET A 58 -11.51 6.99 -1.28
CA MET A 58 -11.51 5.53 -1.36
C MET A 58 -10.73 4.99 -0.16
N ASP A 59 -11.42 4.38 0.80
CA ASP A 59 -10.75 3.81 1.98
C ASP A 59 -10.01 2.52 1.63
N GLY A 60 -9.26 2.01 2.60
CA GLY A 60 -8.42 0.83 2.39
C GLY A 60 -9.20 -0.42 2.04
N VAL A 61 -10.43 -0.56 2.55
CA VAL A 61 -11.26 -1.72 2.24
C VAL A 61 -11.69 -1.68 0.77
N GLN A 62 -12.14 -0.52 0.30
CA GLN A 62 -12.54 -0.35 -1.10
C GLN A 62 -11.36 -0.56 -2.04
N ALA A 63 -10.20 0.01 -1.70
CA ALA A 63 -9.00 -0.15 -2.52
C ALA A 63 -8.59 -1.61 -2.58
N THR A 64 -8.62 -2.31 -1.46
CA THR A 64 -8.30 -3.74 -1.40
C THR A 64 -9.22 -4.55 -2.29
N MET A 65 -10.52 -4.29 -2.24
CA MET A 65 -11.47 -5.00 -3.08
C MET A 65 -11.19 -4.78 -4.56
N ARG A 66 -10.88 -3.56 -4.94
CA ARG A 66 -10.54 -3.24 -6.33
C ARG A 66 -9.27 -3.97 -6.79
N ILE A 67 -8.23 -3.93 -5.96
CA ILE A 67 -6.97 -4.59 -6.29
C ILE A 67 -7.18 -6.09 -6.42
N ARG A 68 -7.91 -6.68 -5.47
CA ARG A 68 -8.18 -8.12 -5.45
C ARG A 68 -9.03 -8.60 -6.61
N SER A 69 -9.81 -7.72 -7.23
CA SER A 69 -10.58 -8.08 -8.41
C SER A 69 -9.69 -8.33 -9.61
N GLU A 70 -8.46 -7.84 -9.59
CA GLU A 70 -7.53 -7.93 -10.71
C GLU A 70 -6.28 -8.75 -10.38
N LYS A 71 -5.83 -8.73 -9.13
CA LYS A 71 -4.58 -9.38 -8.72
C LYS A 71 -4.70 -10.03 -7.37
N ASN A 72 -3.94 -11.09 -7.17
CA ASN A 72 -3.92 -11.81 -5.90
C ASN A 72 -2.59 -11.52 -5.19
N ILE A 73 -2.54 -10.38 -4.49
CA ILE A 73 -1.36 -9.91 -3.78
C ILE A 73 -1.67 -9.94 -2.28
N PRO A 74 -0.75 -10.43 -1.43
CA PRO A 74 -0.95 -10.32 0.03
C PRO A 74 -1.08 -8.88 0.47
N ILE A 75 -2.09 -8.59 1.28
CA ILE A 75 -2.38 -7.23 1.77
C ILE A 75 -2.50 -7.27 3.28
N ILE A 76 -1.71 -6.44 3.95
CA ILE A 76 -1.80 -6.23 5.39
C ILE A 76 -2.54 -4.91 5.61
N MET A 77 -3.65 -4.98 6.35
CA MET A 77 -4.45 -3.80 6.64
C MET A 77 -4.02 -3.20 7.97
N LEU A 78 -3.80 -1.89 7.98
CA LEU A 78 -3.50 -1.17 9.22
C LEU A 78 -4.81 -0.63 9.79
N SER A 79 -5.07 -0.93 11.05
CA SER A 79 -6.31 -0.49 11.70
C SER A 79 -6.29 1.01 11.93
N ALA A 80 -7.48 1.57 12.14
CA ALA A 80 -7.65 2.98 12.46
C ALA A 80 -6.92 3.33 13.76
N LYS A 81 -6.40 4.54 13.80
CA LYS A 81 -5.72 5.07 14.97
C LYS A 81 -6.71 5.57 16.01
#